data_b8a16bcf53321732c062dd51626e3b3e
#
_entry.id   b8a16bcf53321732c062dd51626e3b3e
#
_cell.length_a   1.000
_cell.length_b   1.000
_cell.length_c   1.000
_cell.angle_alpha   90.00
_cell.angle_beta   90.00
_cell.angle_gamma   90.00
#
_symmetry.space_group_name_H-M   'P 1'
#
loop_
_entity.id
_entity.type
_entity.pdbx_description
1 polymer ?
#
loop_
_entity_poly.entity_id
_entity_poly.type
_entity_poly.pdbx_seq_one_letter_code
_entity_poly.pdbx_strand_id
1 'polypeptide(L)'
;PHGALPSVKSPPASEAEMKIAEYVVQNMVDGSTLQLGIGSLPNAVGQMIAKSDLKGLGIHTEMLCDSYLDMYKAGKITNTHKRLDRYKSIFGLAIGSPDLYDWIRENPGVVTYPISYCNDPANVGKQDNFVSINNCISVDLYGQICAESSGIRQISGTGGQLDFLEGAALSNGGKAFICLTSSFTDKQGNVKSRINPLLSPGDIVTDPRSLAYYIVTEYGGVNLVGCSTWERAEKLVSIAHPMFRDELIANAEKQGIWIRSNKR
;
A
#
# COMPACT_ATOMS: atom_id res chain seq x y z
N PRO A 1 -24.39 -0.31 -25.17
CA PRO A 1 -24.91 0.27 -23.93
C PRO A 1 -24.44 1.72 -23.82
N HIS A 2 -25.40 2.65 -23.84
CA HIS A 2 -25.12 4.10 -23.74
C HIS A 2 -25.39 4.56 -22.30
N GLY A 3 -24.55 4.14 -21.34
CA GLY A 3 -24.65 4.56 -19.93
C GLY A 3 -23.37 5.28 -19.52
N ALA A 4 -23.47 6.21 -18.56
CA ALA A 4 -22.28 6.81 -17.93
C ALA A 4 -21.46 5.72 -17.20
N LEU A 5 -20.14 5.84 -17.24
CA LEU A 5 -19.25 4.96 -16.48
C LEU A 5 -19.48 5.17 -14.97
N PRO A 6 -19.35 4.12 -14.14
CA PRO A 6 -19.44 4.25 -12.70
C PRO A 6 -18.45 5.30 -12.18
N SER A 7 -18.93 6.20 -11.32
CA SER A 7 -18.07 7.21 -10.68
C SER A 7 -18.01 6.94 -9.18
N VAL A 8 -16.79 6.94 -8.64
CA VAL A 8 -16.53 6.75 -7.21
C VAL A 8 -15.73 7.94 -6.70
N LYS A 9 -16.19 8.57 -5.63
CA LYS A 9 -15.44 9.60 -4.92
C LYS A 9 -14.80 9.00 -3.67
N SER A 10 -13.51 9.17 -3.52
CA SER A 10 -12.83 8.82 -2.28
C SER A 10 -13.23 9.80 -1.17
N PRO A 11 -13.50 9.31 0.06
CA PRO A 11 -13.70 10.19 1.20
C PRO A 11 -12.43 11.00 1.49
N PRO A 12 -12.54 12.15 2.18
CA PRO A 12 -11.37 12.90 2.63
C PRO A 12 -10.54 12.06 3.59
N ALA A 13 -9.23 12.21 3.50
CA ALA A 13 -8.30 11.51 4.39
C ALA A 13 -8.37 12.07 5.82
N SER A 14 -8.26 11.19 6.80
CA SER A 14 -8.12 11.54 8.21
C SER A 14 -6.72 12.09 8.52
N GLU A 15 -6.56 12.73 9.70
CA GLU A 15 -5.25 13.20 10.16
C GLU A 15 -4.22 12.06 10.26
N ALA A 16 -4.64 10.89 10.73
CA ALA A 16 -3.79 9.71 10.80
C ALA A 16 -3.31 9.28 9.41
N GLU A 17 -4.22 9.23 8.42
CA GLU A 17 -3.86 8.89 7.04
C GLU A 17 -2.93 9.92 6.39
N MET A 18 -3.07 11.20 6.75
CA MET A 18 -2.13 12.24 6.28
C MET A 18 -0.72 12.04 6.83
N LYS A 19 -0.56 11.65 8.11
CA LYS A 19 0.76 11.32 8.69
C LYS A 19 1.40 10.10 8.02
N ILE A 20 0.59 9.08 7.72
CA ILE A 20 1.03 7.90 6.96
C ILE A 20 1.50 8.31 5.56
N ALA A 21 0.71 9.13 4.86
CA ALA A 21 1.05 9.62 3.53
C ALA A 21 2.36 10.43 3.53
N GLU A 22 2.57 11.26 4.54
CA GLU A 22 3.81 12.02 4.72
C GLU A 22 5.02 11.09 4.85
N TYR A 23 4.94 10.06 5.69
CA TYR A 23 6.02 9.08 5.85
C TYR A 23 6.33 8.38 4.53
N VAL A 24 5.31 7.96 3.77
CA VAL A 24 5.48 7.30 2.48
C VAL A 24 6.19 8.21 1.49
N VAL A 25 5.71 9.46 1.33
CA VAL A 25 6.27 10.42 0.36
C VAL A 25 7.72 10.79 0.69
N GLN A 26 8.06 10.95 1.97
CA GLN A 26 9.44 11.21 2.41
C GLN A 26 10.41 10.05 2.08
N ASN A 27 9.90 8.87 1.86
CA ASN A 27 10.70 7.69 1.51
C ASN A 27 10.73 7.39 -0.01
N MET A 28 10.16 8.26 -0.83
CA MET A 28 10.19 8.17 -2.29
C MET A 28 11.36 8.96 -2.87
N VAL A 29 11.69 8.67 -4.11
CA VAL A 29 12.75 9.38 -4.87
C VAL A 29 12.22 9.81 -6.25
N ASP A 30 12.87 10.80 -6.85
CA ASP A 30 12.60 11.22 -8.23
C ASP A 30 12.71 10.02 -9.18
N GLY A 31 11.89 10.01 -10.20
CA GLY A 31 11.87 8.94 -11.20
C GLY A 31 11.22 7.62 -10.74
N SER A 32 10.69 7.54 -9.51
CA SER A 32 9.97 6.35 -9.03
C SER A 32 8.79 6.00 -9.95
N THR A 33 8.58 4.70 -10.18
CA THR A 33 7.37 4.19 -10.85
C THR A 33 6.38 3.70 -9.81
N LEU A 34 5.11 4.11 -9.91
CA LEU A 34 4.14 4.01 -8.85
C LEU A 34 3.03 3.01 -9.14
N GLN A 35 2.63 2.26 -8.10
CA GLN A 35 1.35 1.60 -7.94
C GLN A 35 0.70 2.08 -6.65
N LEU A 36 -0.54 2.56 -6.73
CA LEU A 36 -1.37 2.95 -5.59
C LEU A 36 -2.60 2.04 -5.53
N GLY A 37 -2.93 1.57 -4.33
CA GLY A 37 -4.23 0.97 -4.03
C GLY A 37 -5.37 1.99 -4.14
N ILE A 38 -6.53 1.59 -3.67
CA ILE A 38 -7.74 2.44 -3.64
C ILE A 38 -8.09 2.83 -2.20
N GLY A 39 -8.84 3.93 -2.06
CA GLY A 39 -9.34 4.42 -0.77
C GLY A 39 -8.75 5.78 -0.38
N SER A 40 -9.12 6.24 0.83
CA SER A 40 -8.74 7.55 1.35
C SER A 40 -7.22 7.73 1.49
N LEU A 41 -6.53 6.72 1.99
CA LEU A 41 -5.09 6.80 2.24
C LEU A 41 -4.25 6.83 0.94
N PRO A 42 -4.41 5.93 -0.05
CA PRO A 42 -3.70 6.07 -1.33
C PRO A 42 -4.02 7.38 -2.04
N ASN A 43 -5.25 7.88 -1.90
CA ASN A 43 -5.61 9.19 -2.42
C ASN A 43 -4.86 10.33 -1.71
N ALA A 44 -4.71 10.26 -0.37
CA ALA A 44 -3.91 11.21 0.39
C ALA A 44 -2.44 11.21 -0.06
N VAL A 45 -1.86 10.03 -0.29
CA VAL A 45 -0.50 9.89 -0.82
C VAL A 45 -0.38 10.58 -2.18
N GLY A 46 -1.31 10.32 -3.11
CA GLY A 46 -1.30 10.94 -4.43
C GLY A 46 -1.41 12.46 -4.37
N GLN A 47 -2.30 13.01 -3.53
CA GLN A 47 -2.44 14.44 -3.30
C GLN A 47 -1.18 15.07 -2.69
N MET A 48 -0.52 14.37 -1.79
CA MET A 48 0.73 14.82 -1.18
C MET A 48 1.87 14.82 -2.19
N ILE A 49 1.99 13.78 -3.02
CA ILE A 49 2.94 13.72 -4.14
C ILE A 49 2.72 14.91 -5.09
N ALA A 50 1.46 15.21 -5.44
CA ALA A 50 1.15 16.33 -6.31
C ALA A 50 1.66 17.70 -5.79
N LYS A 51 1.75 17.85 -4.47
CA LYS A 51 2.25 19.06 -3.78
C LYS A 51 3.74 19.00 -3.40
N SER A 52 4.39 17.84 -3.52
CA SER A 52 5.80 17.64 -3.15
C SER A 52 6.76 18.17 -4.22
N ASP A 53 8.06 18.12 -3.95
CA ASP A 53 9.11 18.43 -4.92
C ASP A 53 9.48 17.23 -5.82
N LEU A 54 8.86 16.07 -5.63
CA LEU A 54 9.08 14.89 -6.46
C LEU A 54 8.76 15.15 -7.93
N LYS A 55 9.55 14.58 -8.81
CA LYS A 55 9.42 14.77 -10.26
C LYS A 55 9.86 13.54 -11.06
N GLY A 56 9.46 13.53 -12.32
CA GLY A 56 9.86 12.46 -13.25
C GLY A 56 9.22 11.10 -12.99
N LEU A 57 8.11 11.07 -12.22
CA LEU A 57 7.46 9.83 -11.79
C LEU A 57 6.82 9.08 -12.98
N GLY A 58 6.69 7.78 -12.83
CA GLY A 58 6.02 6.89 -13.77
C GLY A 58 4.80 6.20 -13.15
N ILE A 59 3.89 5.72 -14.01
CA ILE A 59 2.72 4.95 -13.59
C ILE A 59 2.80 3.53 -14.20
N HIS A 60 2.66 2.53 -13.34
CA HIS A 60 2.45 1.14 -13.69
C HIS A 60 1.60 0.52 -12.58
N THR A 61 0.30 0.39 -12.79
CA THR A 61 -0.67 0.07 -11.74
C THR A 61 -1.75 -0.89 -12.24
N GLU A 62 -2.33 -1.65 -11.34
CA GLU A 62 -3.54 -2.42 -11.63
C GLU A 62 -4.71 -1.47 -11.91
N MET A 63 -4.98 -0.57 -10.96
CA MET A 63 -6.10 0.36 -11.03
C MET A 63 -5.61 1.81 -11.16
N LEU A 64 -6.12 2.50 -12.17
CA LEU A 64 -5.91 3.94 -12.36
C LEU A 64 -7.05 4.70 -11.69
N CYS A 65 -6.72 5.70 -10.85
CA CYS A 65 -7.69 6.50 -10.11
C CYS A 65 -7.35 8.00 -10.15
N ASP A 66 -8.23 8.84 -9.60
CA ASP A 66 -8.12 10.31 -9.68
C ASP A 66 -6.81 10.87 -9.12
N SER A 67 -6.21 10.24 -8.12
CA SER A 67 -4.91 10.68 -7.57
C SER A 67 -3.79 10.69 -8.62
N TYR A 68 -3.84 9.81 -9.61
CA TYR A 68 -2.89 9.84 -10.73
C TYR A 68 -3.14 11.02 -11.68
N LEU A 69 -4.41 11.36 -11.90
CA LEU A 69 -4.77 12.55 -12.66
C LEU A 69 -4.28 13.82 -11.96
N ASP A 70 -4.44 13.91 -10.64
CA ASP A 70 -3.94 15.03 -9.84
C ASP A 70 -2.42 15.18 -9.96
N MET A 71 -1.68 14.08 -9.83
CA MET A 71 -0.23 14.06 -10.03
C MET A 71 0.18 14.45 -11.47
N TYR A 72 -0.58 14.00 -12.47
CA TYR A 72 -0.35 14.36 -13.87
C TYR A 72 -0.58 15.86 -14.10
N LYS A 73 -1.71 16.41 -13.64
CA LYS A 73 -2.03 17.84 -13.71
C LYS A 73 -0.98 18.70 -13.00
N ALA A 74 -0.39 18.20 -11.91
CA ALA A 74 0.70 18.86 -11.19
C ALA A 74 2.08 18.70 -11.87
N GLY A 75 2.18 18.04 -13.03
CA GLY A 75 3.42 17.85 -13.79
C GLY A 75 4.40 16.85 -13.17
N LYS A 76 3.94 15.99 -12.25
CA LYS A 76 4.78 14.99 -11.56
C LYS A 76 5.03 13.75 -12.43
N ILE A 77 4.08 13.41 -13.30
CA ILE A 77 4.10 12.20 -14.12
C ILE A 77 4.69 12.52 -15.50
N THR A 78 5.82 11.91 -15.81
CA THR A 78 6.48 12.01 -17.13
C THR A 78 6.73 10.65 -17.77
N ASN A 79 6.76 9.57 -16.98
CA ASN A 79 7.10 8.21 -17.41
C ASN A 79 8.48 8.09 -18.10
N THR A 80 9.35 9.09 -17.96
CA THR A 80 10.65 9.16 -18.66
C THR A 80 11.68 8.20 -18.09
N HIS A 81 11.56 7.83 -16.81
CA HIS A 81 12.48 6.94 -16.10
C HIS A 81 12.06 5.47 -16.13
N LYS A 82 10.88 5.15 -16.67
CA LYS A 82 10.43 3.78 -16.81
C LYS A 82 11.35 2.99 -17.76
N ARG A 83 11.63 1.74 -17.40
CA ARG A 83 12.37 0.82 -18.28
C ARG A 83 11.47 0.11 -19.28
N LEU A 84 10.28 -0.31 -18.85
CA LEU A 84 9.23 -0.84 -19.74
C LEU A 84 8.20 0.27 -19.99
N ASP A 85 7.64 0.29 -21.20
CA ASP A 85 6.59 1.22 -21.61
C ASP A 85 6.95 2.68 -21.31
N ARG A 86 8.16 3.07 -21.65
CA ARG A 86 8.65 4.42 -21.45
C ARG A 86 7.73 5.45 -22.10
N TYR A 87 7.48 6.55 -21.39
CA TYR A 87 6.54 7.60 -21.76
C TYR A 87 5.05 7.21 -21.73
N LYS A 88 4.71 6.02 -21.18
CA LYS A 88 3.33 5.53 -21.05
C LYS A 88 2.97 5.28 -19.59
N SER A 89 1.81 5.79 -19.18
CA SER A 89 1.13 5.39 -17.96
C SER A 89 0.40 4.09 -18.22
N ILE A 90 0.76 3.02 -17.52
CA ILE A 90 0.21 1.67 -17.74
C ILE A 90 -0.77 1.33 -16.63
N PHE A 91 -1.93 0.78 -17.00
CA PHE A 91 -2.95 0.33 -16.06
C PHE A 91 -3.75 -0.85 -16.62
N GLY A 92 -4.37 -1.63 -15.73
CA GLY A 92 -5.24 -2.74 -16.10
C GLY A 92 -6.70 -2.35 -16.17
N LEU A 93 -7.16 -1.54 -15.21
CA LEU A 93 -8.52 -1.02 -15.14
C LEU A 93 -8.53 0.40 -14.55
N ALA A 94 -9.61 1.14 -14.73
CA ALA A 94 -9.75 2.49 -14.20
C ALA A 94 -11.09 2.68 -13.50
N ILE A 95 -11.07 3.43 -12.37
CA ILE A 95 -12.27 3.87 -11.68
C ILE A 95 -12.03 5.23 -11.03
N GLY A 96 -12.93 6.18 -11.25
CA GLY A 96 -12.80 7.53 -10.69
C GLY A 96 -13.88 8.48 -11.17
N SER A 97 -13.51 9.74 -11.32
CA SER A 97 -14.37 10.82 -11.78
C SER A 97 -14.55 10.84 -13.31
N PRO A 98 -15.52 11.58 -13.84
CA PRO A 98 -15.61 11.85 -15.28
C PRO A 98 -14.32 12.45 -15.86
N ASP A 99 -13.63 13.31 -15.09
CA ASP A 99 -12.36 13.94 -15.52
C ASP A 99 -11.27 12.89 -15.76
N LEU A 100 -11.22 11.82 -14.94
CA LEU A 100 -10.29 10.71 -15.14
C LEU A 100 -10.57 10.02 -16.47
N TYR A 101 -11.84 9.73 -16.78
CA TYR A 101 -12.21 9.05 -18.01
C TYR A 101 -11.97 9.95 -19.24
N ASP A 102 -12.16 11.25 -19.12
CA ASP A 102 -11.82 12.20 -20.19
C ASP A 102 -10.31 12.31 -20.42
N TRP A 103 -9.51 12.23 -19.35
CA TRP A 103 -8.04 12.16 -19.45
C TRP A 103 -7.54 10.91 -20.16
N ILE A 104 -8.20 9.76 -19.92
CA ILE A 104 -7.84 8.48 -20.57
C ILE A 104 -8.25 8.49 -22.05
N ARG A 105 -9.36 9.16 -22.38
CA ARG A 105 -9.95 9.14 -23.71
C ARG A 105 -8.96 9.67 -24.75
N GLU A 106 -8.66 8.84 -25.76
CA GLU A 106 -7.79 9.19 -26.89
C GLU A 106 -6.41 9.74 -26.49
N ASN A 107 -5.95 9.41 -25.27
CA ASN A 107 -4.66 9.85 -24.76
C ASN A 107 -3.58 8.80 -25.05
N PRO A 108 -2.68 9.06 -26.03
CA PRO A 108 -1.64 8.10 -26.39
C PRO A 108 -0.59 7.87 -25.27
N GLY A 109 -0.57 8.74 -24.26
CA GLY A 109 0.31 8.62 -23.09
C GLY A 109 -0.23 7.69 -21.99
N VAL A 110 -1.49 7.23 -22.12
CA VAL A 110 -2.18 6.39 -21.13
C VAL A 110 -2.66 5.12 -21.81
N VAL A 111 -2.18 3.97 -21.38
CA VAL A 111 -2.41 2.70 -22.10
C VAL A 111 -2.89 1.64 -21.12
N THR A 112 -3.98 0.95 -21.50
CA THR A 112 -4.47 -0.23 -20.77
C THR A 112 -3.85 -1.50 -21.33
N TYR A 113 -3.43 -2.37 -20.42
CA TYR A 113 -2.95 -3.72 -20.73
C TYR A 113 -3.73 -4.79 -19.96
N PRO A 114 -3.68 -6.06 -20.36
CA PRO A 114 -4.24 -7.14 -19.57
C PRO A 114 -3.67 -7.16 -18.16
N ILE A 115 -4.49 -7.54 -17.17
CA ILE A 115 -4.06 -7.67 -15.76
C ILE A 115 -2.85 -8.59 -15.63
N SER A 116 -2.79 -9.67 -16.41
CA SER A 116 -1.63 -10.58 -16.46
C SER A 116 -0.32 -9.92 -16.91
N TYR A 117 -0.36 -8.75 -17.52
CA TYR A 117 0.82 -7.94 -17.83
C TYR A 117 1.09 -6.91 -16.73
N CYS A 118 0.04 -6.20 -16.29
CA CYS A 118 0.17 -5.11 -15.30
C CYS A 118 0.64 -5.65 -13.95
N ASN A 119 0.09 -6.79 -13.52
CA ASN A 119 0.35 -7.39 -12.21
C ASN A 119 1.51 -8.40 -12.23
N ASP A 120 2.12 -8.66 -13.39
CA ASP A 120 3.25 -9.60 -13.47
C ASP A 120 4.44 -9.06 -12.65
N PRO A 121 4.84 -9.73 -11.55
CA PRO A 121 5.96 -9.29 -10.72
C PRO A 121 7.28 -9.14 -11.52
N ALA A 122 7.46 -9.96 -12.56
CA ALA A 122 8.64 -9.86 -13.43
C ALA A 122 8.64 -8.57 -14.27
N ASN A 123 7.49 -8.07 -14.68
CA ASN A 123 7.37 -6.78 -15.38
C ASN A 123 7.51 -5.60 -14.41
N VAL A 124 6.87 -5.68 -13.27
CA VAL A 124 6.99 -4.69 -12.18
C VAL A 124 8.45 -4.58 -11.73
N GLY A 125 9.12 -5.70 -11.49
CA GLY A 125 10.52 -5.77 -11.05
C GLY A 125 11.55 -5.19 -12.03
N LYS A 126 11.19 -5.05 -13.32
CA LYS A 126 12.05 -4.38 -14.32
C LYS A 126 12.07 -2.86 -14.17
N GLN A 127 11.10 -2.26 -13.49
CA GLN A 127 11.09 -0.81 -13.22
C GLN A 127 12.03 -0.49 -12.08
N ASP A 128 12.98 0.43 -12.24
CA ASP A 128 13.80 0.90 -11.13
C ASP A 128 12.98 1.78 -10.17
N ASN A 129 13.31 1.74 -8.89
CA ASN A 129 12.65 2.50 -7.83
C ASN A 129 11.12 2.34 -7.85
N PHE A 130 10.65 1.12 -8.06
CA PHE A 130 9.22 0.86 -8.04
C PHE A 130 8.67 1.03 -6.62
N VAL A 131 7.58 1.78 -6.49
CA VAL A 131 6.93 2.04 -5.21
C VAL A 131 5.51 1.52 -5.25
N SER A 132 5.26 0.45 -4.50
CA SER A 132 3.93 -0.12 -4.29
C SER A 132 3.36 0.40 -2.97
N ILE A 133 2.12 0.92 -2.99
CA ILE A 133 1.46 1.52 -1.83
C ILE A 133 0.06 0.94 -1.72
N ASN A 134 -0.17 0.12 -0.69
CA ASN A 134 -1.43 -0.56 -0.46
C ASN A 134 -1.86 -0.46 0.99
N ASN A 135 -3.15 -0.69 1.24
CA ASN A 135 -3.73 -0.74 2.58
C ASN A 135 -3.87 -2.18 3.06
N CYS A 136 -3.89 -2.36 4.38
CA CYS A 136 -4.37 -3.60 4.97
C CYS A 136 -5.42 -3.32 6.08
N ILE A 137 -6.10 -4.38 6.48
CA ILE A 137 -7.10 -4.36 7.56
C ILE A 137 -6.39 -4.58 8.89
N SER A 138 -5.47 -5.53 8.93
CA SER A 138 -4.69 -5.85 10.12
C SER A 138 -3.35 -6.51 9.78
N VAL A 139 -2.42 -6.46 10.72
CA VAL A 139 -1.13 -7.17 10.71
C VAL A 139 -0.89 -7.81 12.06
N ASP A 140 -0.31 -9.01 12.10
CA ASP A 140 0.08 -9.64 13.35
C ASP A 140 1.57 -9.43 13.69
N LEU A 141 1.98 -9.82 14.90
CA LEU A 141 3.36 -9.65 15.39
C LEU A 141 4.40 -10.46 14.59
N TYR A 142 3.99 -11.41 13.78
CA TYR A 142 4.87 -12.14 12.86
C TYR A 142 5.06 -11.39 11.53
N GLY A 143 4.22 -10.37 11.25
CA GLY A 143 4.20 -9.62 10.01
C GLY A 143 3.34 -10.27 8.92
N GLN A 144 2.38 -11.13 9.28
CA GLN A 144 1.36 -11.61 8.37
C GLN A 144 0.30 -10.52 8.17
N ILE A 145 -0.09 -10.28 6.93
CA ILE A 145 -0.96 -9.16 6.55
C ILE A 145 -2.30 -9.69 6.07
N CYS A 146 -3.39 -9.17 6.66
CA CYS A 146 -4.75 -9.40 6.20
C CYS A 146 -5.29 -8.11 5.57
N ALA A 147 -5.63 -8.16 4.28
CA ALA A 147 -6.15 -7.01 3.54
C ALA A 147 -7.56 -7.23 2.96
N GLU A 148 -8.08 -8.46 2.97
CA GLU A 148 -9.29 -8.84 2.23
C GLU A 148 -10.43 -9.40 3.09
N SER A 149 -10.19 -9.65 4.38
CA SER A 149 -11.19 -10.18 5.30
C SER A 149 -11.12 -9.57 6.70
N SER A 150 -12.18 -9.74 7.48
CA SER A 150 -12.22 -9.41 8.90
C SER A 150 -12.95 -10.55 9.62
N GLY A 151 -12.22 -11.41 10.29
CA GLY A 151 -12.70 -12.71 10.71
C GLY A 151 -13.19 -13.52 9.51
N ILE A 152 -14.31 -14.18 9.66
CA ILE A 152 -14.96 -14.97 8.59
C ILE A 152 -15.63 -14.14 7.49
N ARG A 153 -15.66 -12.80 7.64
CA ARG A 153 -16.27 -11.91 6.65
C ARG A 153 -15.28 -11.54 5.56
N GLN A 154 -15.52 -12.04 4.35
CA GLN A 154 -14.83 -11.58 3.14
C GLN A 154 -15.27 -10.13 2.83
N ILE A 155 -14.30 -9.25 2.57
CA ILE A 155 -14.51 -7.83 2.24
C ILE A 155 -14.23 -7.58 0.76
N SER A 156 -13.17 -8.20 0.23
CA SER A 156 -12.78 -8.09 -1.18
C SER A 156 -12.19 -9.41 -1.69
N GLY A 157 -11.87 -9.49 -2.97
CA GLY A 157 -10.95 -10.49 -3.48
C GLY A 157 -9.49 -10.14 -3.11
N THR A 158 -8.55 -11.02 -3.49
CA THR A 158 -7.12 -10.82 -3.26
C THR A 158 -6.56 -9.60 -3.99
N GLY A 159 -7.05 -9.32 -5.20
CA GLY A 159 -6.47 -8.31 -6.08
C GLY A 159 -5.00 -8.58 -6.40
N GLY A 160 -4.29 -7.57 -6.87
CA GLY A 160 -2.86 -7.64 -7.22
C GLY A 160 -1.91 -7.19 -6.11
N GLN A 161 -2.36 -7.03 -4.86
CA GLN A 161 -1.51 -6.49 -3.79
C GLN A 161 -0.21 -7.30 -3.65
N LEU A 162 -0.32 -8.63 -3.55
CA LEU A 162 0.82 -9.52 -3.43
C LEU A 162 1.76 -9.45 -4.64
N ASP A 163 1.21 -9.38 -5.87
CA ASP A 163 1.98 -9.27 -7.11
C ASP A 163 2.88 -8.02 -7.10
N PHE A 164 2.33 -6.88 -6.66
CA PHE A 164 3.07 -5.63 -6.59
C PHE A 164 4.07 -5.59 -5.44
N LEU A 165 3.82 -6.27 -4.32
CA LEU A 165 4.80 -6.45 -3.25
C LEU A 165 6.01 -7.26 -3.76
N GLU A 166 5.74 -8.38 -4.45
CA GLU A 166 6.77 -9.21 -5.05
C GLU A 166 7.54 -8.45 -6.12
N GLY A 167 6.85 -7.76 -7.01
CA GLY A 167 7.47 -6.94 -8.04
C GLY A 167 8.34 -5.82 -7.47
N ALA A 168 7.88 -5.14 -6.41
CA ALA A 168 8.68 -4.13 -5.72
C ALA A 168 9.94 -4.73 -5.05
N ALA A 169 9.84 -5.97 -4.55
CA ALA A 169 10.99 -6.68 -3.99
C ALA A 169 12.03 -7.05 -5.05
N LEU A 170 11.61 -7.30 -6.29
CA LEU A 170 12.49 -7.58 -7.44
C LEU A 170 13.06 -6.31 -8.05
N SER A 171 12.43 -5.16 -7.84
CA SER A 171 12.84 -3.88 -8.40
C SER A 171 14.13 -3.36 -7.77
N ASN A 172 15.07 -2.89 -8.58
CA ASN A 172 16.25 -2.20 -8.07
C ASN A 172 15.86 -0.88 -7.39
N GLY A 173 16.10 -0.78 -6.08
CA GLY A 173 15.65 0.36 -5.26
C GLY A 173 14.15 0.36 -4.95
N GLY A 174 13.44 -0.74 -5.26
CA GLY A 174 12.01 -0.87 -5.03
C GLY A 174 11.62 -0.86 -3.57
N LYS A 175 10.40 -0.38 -3.28
CA LYS A 175 9.80 -0.32 -1.94
C LYS A 175 8.34 -0.69 -1.98
N ALA A 176 7.90 -1.52 -1.05
CA ALA A 176 6.50 -1.85 -0.87
C ALA A 176 6.03 -1.35 0.51
N PHE A 177 5.03 -0.48 0.51
CA PHE A 177 4.42 0.08 1.71
C PHE A 177 3.03 -0.55 1.91
N ILE A 178 2.85 -1.20 3.04
CA ILE A 178 1.55 -1.61 3.55
C ILE A 178 1.17 -0.66 4.67
N CYS A 179 0.08 0.05 4.47
CA CYS A 179 -0.35 1.17 5.28
C CYS A 179 -1.64 0.84 6.01
N LEU A 180 -1.73 1.25 7.28
CA LEU A 180 -2.94 1.11 8.08
C LEU A 180 -2.95 2.15 9.19
N THR A 181 -4.12 2.67 9.55
CA THR A 181 -4.24 3.36 10.84
C THR A 181 -4.03 2.34 11.95
N SER A 182 -3.27 2.68 12.99
CA SER A 182 -2.89 1.73 14.05
C SER A 182 -4.09 1.19 14.83
N SER A 183 -5.23 1.90 14.79
CA SER A 183 -6.47 1.55 15.48
C SER A 183 -7.71 1.97 14.69
N PHE A 184 -8.86 1.48 15.11
CA PHE A 184 -10.18 1.91 14.64
C PHE A 184 -11.19 1.83 15.78
N THR A 185 -12.31 2.54 15.63
CA THR A 185 -13.43 2.45 16.57
C THR A 185 -14.50 1.53 15.98
N ASP A 186 -14.89 0.49 16.72
CA ASP A 186 -15.93 -0.43 16.32
C ASP A 186 -17.34 0.22 16.43
N LYS A 187 -18.40 -0.51 15.98
CA LYS A 187 -19.77 -0.01 16.00
C LYS A 187 -20.32 0.22 17.42
N GLN A 188 -19.70 -0.37 18.43
CA GLN A 188 -20.03 -0.23 19.85
C GLN A 188 -19.27 0.94 20.52
N GLY A 189 -18.40 1.62 19.79
CA GLY A 189 -17.60 2.73 20.31
C GLY A 189 -16.26 2.28 20.94
N ASN A 190 -15.90 1.00 20.88
CA ASN A 190 -14.62 0.54 21.44
C ASN A 190 -13.48 0.77 20.46
N VAL A 191 -12.36 1.29 20.95
CA VAL A 191 -11.12 1.38 20.18
C VAL A 191 -10.47 0.00 20.10
N LYS A 192 -10.08 -0.42 18.90
CA LYS A 192 -9.45 -1.71 18.61
C LYS A 192 -8.13 -1.49 17.88
N SER A 193 -7.15 -2.31 18.19
CA SER A 193 -5.87 -2.32 17.47
C SER A 193 -6.02 -2.99 16.09
N ARG A 194 -5.27 -2.49 15.12
CA ARG A 194 -5.06 -3.15 13.82
C ARG A 194 -3.73 -3.92 13.75
N ILE A 195 -2.83 -3.66 14.71
CA ILE A 195 -1.66 -4.51 14.96
C ILE A 195 -2.07 -5.48 16.06
N ASN A 196 -2.12 -6.76 15.74
CA ASN A 196 -2.67 -7.79 16.61
C ASN A 196 -1.58 -8.78 17.06
N PRO A 197 -1.73 -9.46 18.22
CA PRO A 197 -0.81 -10.54 18.60
C PRO A 197 -0.75 -11.66 17.55
N LEU A 198 -1.92 -12.06 17.04
CA LEU A 198 -2.16 -13.01 15.96
C LEU A 198 -3.31 -12.49 15.11
N LEU A 199 -3.39 -12.88 13.85
CA LEU A 199 -4.58 -12.67 13.04
C LEU A 199 -5.77 -13.38 13.70
N SER A 200 -6.95 -12.79 13.56
CA SER A 200 -8.18 -13.37 14.13
C SER A 200 -8.58 -14.66 13.41
N PRO A 201 -9.25 -15.60 14.09
CA PRO A 201 -9.78 -16.78 13.43
C PRO A 201 -10.66 -16.42 12.24
N GLY A 202 -10.31 -16.93 11.05
CA GLY A 202 -10.99 -16.64 9.80
C GLY A 202 -10.39 -15.48 8.99
N ASP A 203 -9.45 -14.72 9.55
CA ASP A 203 -8.68 -13.74 8.76
C ASP A 203 -7.84 -14.47 7.70
N ILE A 204 -7.88 -13.96 6.49
CA ILE A 204 -7.10 -14.49 5.36
C ILE A 204 -5.76 -13.77 5.33
N VAL A 205 -4.67 -14.54 5.23
CA VAL A 205 -3.34 -13.99 4.98
C VAL A 205 -3.27 -13.59 3.51
N THR A 206 -3.45 -12.31 3.24
CA THR A 206 -3.33 -11.77 1.89
C THR A 206 -1.87 -11.72 1.47
N ASP A 207 -0.99 -11.20 2.34
CA ASP A 207 0.44 -11.16 2.09
C ASP A 207 1.20 -11.94 3.17
N PRO A 208 2.05 -12.91 2.75
CA PRO A 208 2.85 -13.67 3.68
C PRO A 208 3.95 -12.80 4.32
N ARG A 209 4.34 -13.13 5.55
CA ARG A 209 5.39 -12.41 6.29
C ARG A 209 6.73 -12.31 5.55
N SER A 210 7.00 -13.20 4.62
CA SER A 210 8.23 -13.23 3.82
C SER A 210 8.31 -12.08 2.80
N LEU A 211 7.16 -11.51 2.41
CA LEU A 211 7.05 -10.39 1.48
C LEU A 211 6.57 -9.10 2.16
N ALA A 212 6.42 -9.08 3.49
CA ALA A 212 6.14 -7.85 4.24
C ALA A 212 7.40 -6.97 4.27
N TYR A 213 7.34 -5.84 3.57
CA TYR A 213 8.40 -4.85 3.47
C TYR A 213 8.23 -3.76 4.53
N TYR A 214 7.69 -2.60 4.15
CA TYR A 214 7.39 -1.52 5.07
C TYR A 214 5.95 -1.64 5.58
N ILE A 215 5.79 -1.64 6.90
CA ILE A 215 4.50 -1.45 7.56
C ILE A 215 4.48 -0.03 8.12
N VAL A 216 3.43 0.74 7.79
CA VAL A 216 3.36 2.17 8.13
C VAL A 216 2.04 2.48 8.84
N THR A 217 2.15 3.15 9.98
CA THR A 217 1.02 3.71 10.72
C THR A 217 1.25 5.22 10.95
N GLU A 218 0.30 5.90 11.58
CA GLU A 218 0.43 7.29 12.00
C GLU A 218 1.51 7.52 13.08
N TYR A 219 2.07 6.43 13.64
CA TYR A 219 3.19 6.48 14.60
C TYR A 219 4.55 6.21 13.96
N GLY A 220 4.61 6.05 12.64
CA GLY A 220 5.82 5.85 11.87
C GLY A 220 5.78 4.61 10.99
N GLY A 221 6.91 4.27 10.42
CA GLY A 221 7.05 3.10 9.56
C GLY A 221 8.26 2.25 9.92
N VAL A 222 8.13 0.94 9.73
CA VAL A 222 9.19 -0.03 10.01
C VAL A 222 9.42 -0.93 8.80
N ASN A 223 10.68 -1.22 8.52
CA ASN A 223 11.06 -2.20 7.51
C ASN A 223 11.27 -3.58 8.18
N LEU A 224 10.54 -4.59 7.71
CA LEU A 224 10.57 -5.96 8.24
C LEU A 224 11.45 -6.92 7.44
N VAL A 225 12.08 -6.45 6.36
CA VAL A 225 12.97 -7.29 5.53
C VAL A 225 14.19 -7.70 6.34
N GLY A 226 14.52 -8.98 6.30
CA GLY A 226 15.68 -9.54 7.01
C GLY A 226 15.53 -9.63 8.53
N CYS A 227 14.39 -9.22 9.09
CA CYS A 227 14.15 -9.26 10.53
C CYS A 227 13.81 -10.65 11.01
N SER A 228 14.38 -11.02 12.16
CA SER A 228 13.97 -12.19 12.94
C SER A 228 12.55 -12.02 13.50
N THR A 229 11.96 -13.10 14.02
CA THR A 229 10.62 -13.03 14.66
C THR A 229 10.61 -12.04 15.83
N TRP A 230 11.68 -12.01 16.62
CA TRP A 230 11.85 -11.05 17.72
C TRP A 230 11.80 -9.60 17.21
N GLU A 231 12.64 -9.28 16.24
CA GLU A 231 12.78 -7.92 15.70
C GLU A 231 11.50 -7.44 15.00
N ARG A 232 10.77 -8.36 14.33
CA ARG A 232 9.48 -8.04 13.72
C ARG A 232 8.48 -7.57 14.76
N ALA A 233 8.30 -8.33 15.83
CA ALA A 233 7.38 -7.98 16.91
C ALA A 233 7.79 -6.68 17.60
N GLU A 234 9.08 -6.47 17.90
CA GLU A 234 9.60 -5.26 18.51
C GLU A 234 9.29 -4.03 17.65
N LYS A 235 9.57 -4.12 16.33
CA LYS A 235 9.28 -3.07 15.37
C LYS A 235 7.78 -2.79 15.23
N LEU A 236 6.94 -3.81 15.12
CA LEU A 236 5.49 -3.65 15.01
C LEU A 236 4.88 -3.02 16.26
N VAL A 237 5.34 -3.42 17.46
CA VAL A 237 4.92 -2.79 18.71
C VAL A 237 5.29 -1.31 18.74
N SER A 238 6.45 -0.92 18.19
CA SER A 238 6.90 0.49 18.19
C SER A 238 5.97 1.42 17.43
N ILE A 239 5.33 0.92 16.36
CA ILE A 239 4.38 1.68 15.52
C ILE A 239 2.91 1.42 15.86
N ALA A 240 2.62 0.59 16.86
CA ALA A 240 1.27 0.36 17.35
C ALA A 240 0.74 1.59 18.11
N HIS A 241 -0.60 1.72 18.18
CA HIS A 241 -1.22 2.75 19.03
C HIS A 241 -0.76 2.57 20.50
N PRO A 242 -0.32 3.65 21.18
CA PRO A 242 0.27 3.55 22.51
C PRO A 242 -0.56 2.77 23.53
N MET A 243 -1.89 2.90 23.46
CA MET A 243 -2.83 2.19 24.33
C MET A 243 -2.68 0.66 24.31
N PHE A 244 -2.20 0.06 23.22
CA PHE A 244 -2.14 -1.38 23.02
C PHE A 244 -0.72 -1.98 23.15
N ARG A 245 0.32 -1.14 23.32
CA ARG A 245 1.72 -1.62 23.31
C ARG A 245 2.01 -2.61 24.44
N ASP A 246 1.58 -2.32 25.66
CA ASP A 246 1.81 -3.20 26.80
C ASP A 246 1.09 -4.54 26.64
N GLU A 247 -0.13 -4.52 26.10
CA GLU A 247 -0.89 -5.75 25.78
C GLU A 247 -0.19 -6.58 24.70
N LEU A 248 0.33 -5.93 23.65
CA LEU A 248 1.07 -6.59 22.58
C LEU A 248 2.36 -7.23 23.12
N ILE A 249 3.10 -6.55 23.99
CA ILE A 249 4.30 -7.07 24.66
C ILE A 249 3.95 -8.29 25.49
N ALA A 250 2.94 -8.21 26.34
CA ALA A 250 2.53 -9.34 27.20
C ALA A 250 2.07 -10.55 26.37
N ASN A 251 1.40 -10.32 25.23
CA ASN A 251 1.02 -11.41 24.32
C ASN A 251 2.23 -12.01 23.60
N ALA A 252 3.20 -11.18 23.17
CA ALA A 252 4.44 -11.67 22.57
C ALA A 252 5.24 -12.57 23.54
N GLU A 253 5.26 -12.24 24.83
CA GLU A 253 5.85 -13.08 25.89
C GLU A 253 5.14 -14.42 26.00
N LYS A 254 3.80 -14.43 26.08
CA LYS A 254 2.99 -15.66 26.14
C LYS A 254 3.19 -16.55 24.91
N GLN A 255 3.40 -15.96 23.74
CA GLN A 255 3.65 -16.67 22.49
C GLN A 255 5.11 -17.17 22.38
N GLY A 256 5.98 -16.84 23.31
CA GLY A 256 7.39 -17.17 23.26
C GLY A 256 8.16 -16.45 22.16
N ILE A 257 7.70 -15.28 21.72
CA ILE A 257 8.40 -14.50 20.68
C ILE A 257 9.74 -13.98 21.24
N TRP A 258 9.75 -13.52 22.49
CA TRP A 258 10.94 -12.95 23.17
C TRP A 258 11.93 -14.00 23.70
N ILE A 259 12.03 -15.17 23.07
CA ILE A 259 13.04 -16.18 23.43
C ILE A 259 14.32 -15.99 22.61
N ARG A 260 15.46 -16.35 23.18
CA ARG A 260 16.80 -16.11 22.59
C ARG A 260 16.95 -16.68 21.18
N SER A 261 16.35 -17.83 20.89
CA SER A 261 16.39 -18.46 19.56
C SER A 261 15.69 -17.65 18.46
N ASN A 262 14.79 -16.74 18.83
CA ASN A 262 14.04 -15.89 17.91
C ASN A 262 14.74 -14.55 17.63
N LYS A 263 15.89 -14.29 18.24
CA LYS A 263 16.65 -13.03 18.09
C LYS A 263 17.69 -13.09 16.97
N ARG A 264 17.90 -14.26 16.38
CA ARG A 264 18.95 -14.49 15.38
C ARG A 264 18.37 -14.76 14.01
#